data_341c0756146eaeba21dc158b11063d28
#
_entry.id   341c0756146eaeba21dc158b11063d28
#
_cell.length_a   1.000
_cell.length_b   1.000
_cell.length_c   1.000
_cell.angle_alpha   90.00
_cell.angle_beta   90.00
_cell.angle_gamma   90.00
#
_symmetry.space_group_name_H-M   'P 1'
#
loop_
_entity.id
_entity.type
_entity.pdbx_description
1 polymer ?
#
loop_
_entity_poly.entity_id
_entity_poly.type
_entity_poly.pdbx_seq_one_letter_code
_entity_poly.pdbx_strand_id
1 'polypeptide(L)'
;MNEKITPWIEGKRVLLLGFGREGQSTYHVIKQAGGYACLDIADMASPAQRPDEEARWITGPGYQKCMDDYDVVFKSPGIVLEKPIEEYRCQILSQTEVFFQCFRDQIIGITGTKGKSTVTSLLYHILKNAGMDTMILGNIGIPALDHMEEVKPDTKIVFELSCHQLEYMTVSPHIGILVNIHEEHLDHYKTMEKYVEAKQRIFRNQKKDDILICNVQCLPESAICPSTLLKAGVNEPDTELCVAEEPDGTWIHFRDKAYRIPVDEIRLLGQHNYFDIGVVYGVCSILGMDDGAFTAGLKTYEPLPHRLQYLGERDGVKYYDDSISTICDTTIQALKTLKDTDTVLIGGMDRGIDYRELIEYLSECQVRHIILMEATGKRIYQEIYKFYPEFKDRPRLILAEHLEDGVRRAMEITRPG
;
A
#
# COMPACT_ATOMS: atom_id res chain seq x y z
N MET A 1 -30.91 -3.22 4.41
CA MET A 1 -30.69 -4.68 4.53
C MET A 1 -29.71 -5.06 3.42
N ASN A 2 -28.63 -5.72 3.73
CA ASN A 2 -27.50 -5.88 2.79
C ASN A 2 -27.76 -7.03 1.80
N GLU A 3 -28.76 -6.87 0.94
CA GLU A 3 -29.19 -7.90 -0.02
C GLU A 3 -28.10 -8.35 -1.00
N LYS A 4 -27.07 -7.53 -1.17
CA LYS A 4 -25.97 -7.82 -2.10
C LYS A 4 -25.08 -8.99 -1.66
N ILE A 5 -25.03 -9.32 -0.34
CA ILE A 5 -24.25 -10.46 0.14
C ILE A 5 -25.06 -11.78 0.14
N THR A 6 -26.38 -11.67 0.12
CA THR A 6 -27.32 -12.81 0.19
C THR A 6 -26.98 -13.96 -0.77
N PRO A 7 -26.60 -13.73 -2.05
CA PRO A 7 -26.29 -14.84 -2.96
C PRO A 7 -25.20 -15.79 -2.48
N TRP A 8 -24.31 -15.32 -1.62
CA TRP A 8 -23.20 -16.14 -1.11
C TRP A 8 -23.52 -16.86 0.19
N ILE A 9 -24.56 -16.44 0.95
CA ILE A 9 -24.81 -16.93 2.32
C ILE A 9 -26.17 -17.60 2.52
N GLU A 10 -27.18 -17.34 1.67
CA GLU A 10 -28.54 -17.81 1.90
C GLU A 10 -28.64 -19.33 1.96
N GLY A 11 -29.18 -19.83 3.07
CA GLY A 11 -29.32 -21.25 3.37
C GLY A 11 -28.01 -22.00 3.62
N LYS A 12 -26.87 -21.31 3.62
CA LYS A 12 -25.55 -21.94 3.73
C LYS A 12 -25.02 -21.94 5.16
N ARG A 13 -24.18 -22.92 5.46
CA ARG A 13 -23.33 -22.95 6.65
C ARG A 13 -22.12 -22.09 6.35
N VAL A 14 -21.96 -20.98 7.07
CA VAL A 14 -20.94 -19.97 6.84
C VAL A 14 -19.90 -20.01 7.96
N LEU A 15 -18.62 -20.01 7.60
CA LEU A 15 -17.50 -19.88 8.52
C LEU A 15 -16.74 -18.60 8.21
N LEU A 16 -16.42 -17.83 9.25
CA LEU A 16 -15.43 -16.76 9.17
C LEU A 16 -14.08 -17.33 9.61
N LEU A 17 -13.11 -17.33 8.73
CA LEU A 17 -11.73 -17.73 8.99
C LEU A 17 -10.88 -16.51 9.28
N GLY A 18 -10.65 -16.23 10.57
CA GLY A 18 -10.03 -15.03 11.09
C GLY A 18 -11.03 -13.95 11.50
N PHE A 19 -10.81 -13.36 12.68
CA PHE A 19 -11.70 -12.36 13.28
C PHE A 19 -10.99 -11.03 13.58
N GLY A 20 -10.02 -10.65 12.70
CA GLY A 20 -9.46 -9.31 12.67
C GLY A 20 -10.46 -8.29 12.14
N ARG A 21 -9.99 -7.09 11.75
CA ARG A 21 -10.84 -5.98 11.27
C ARG A 21 -11.79 -6.40 10.14
N GLU A 22 -11.26 -7.06 9.10
CA GLU A 22 -12.07 -7.54 7.98
C GLU A 22 -13.05 -8.66 8.39
N GLY A 23 -12.64 -9.58 9.26
CA GLY A 23 -13.51 -10.62 9.78
C GLY A 23 -14.68 -10.05 10.59
N GLN A 24 -14.44 -9.04 11.41
CA GLN A 24 -15.48 -8.34 12.17
C GLN A 24 -16.47 -7.63 11.25
N SER A 25 -15.97 -6.89 10.25
CA SER A 25 -16.79 -6.25 9.23
C SER A 25 -17.69 -7.28 8.51
N THR A 26 -17.08 -8.37 8.04
CA THR A 26 -17.82 -9.48 7.37
C THR A 26 -18.88 -10.07 8.27
N TYR A 27 -18.57 -10.29 9.55
CA TYR A 27 -19.52 -10.78 10.54
C TYR A 27 -20.75 -9.88 10.66
N HIS A 28 -20.53 -8.59 10.86
CA HIS A 28 -21.62 -7.62 11.01
C HIS A 28 -22.53 -7.58 9.79
N VAL A 29 -21.96 -7.57 8.60
CA VAL A 29 -22.73 -7.52 7.34
C VAL A 29 -23.53 -8.81 7.13
N ILE A 30 -22.95 -10.00 7.36
CA ILE A 30 -23.65 -11.27 7.25
C ILE A 30 -24.76 -11.38 8.31
N LYS A 31 -24.47 -10.98 9.55
CA LYS A 31 -25.47 -11.00 10.64
C LYS A 31 -26.65 -10.09 10.33
N GLN A 32 -26.43 -8.91 9.76
CA GLN A 32 -27.50 -7.99 9.33
C GLN A 32 -28.31 -8.54 8.15
N ALA A 33 -27.66 -9.18 7.18
CA ALA A 33 -28.33 -9.76 6.03
C ALA A 33 -29.24 -10.93 6.44
N GLY A 34 -28.76 -11.78 7.36
CA GLY A 34 -29.49 -12.99 7.77
C GLY A 34 -29.56 -14.05 6.68
N GLY A 35 -30.49 -15.01 6.82
CA GLY A 35 -30.76 -16.03 5.80
C GLY A 35 -29.78 -17.20 5.74
N TYR A 36 -28.68 -17.19 6.47
CA TYR A 36 -27.71 -18.28 6.57
C TYR A 36 -28.23 -19.42 7.48
N ALA A 37 -27.74 -20.64 7.29
CA ALA A 37 -28.09 -21.80 8.14
C ALA A 37 -27.32 -21.74 9.48
N CYS A 38 -26.04 -21.41 9.47
CA CYS A 38 -25.24 -21.05 10.64
C CYS A 38 -24.14 -20.08 10.27
N LEU A 39 -23.65 -19.32 11.27
CA LEU A 39 -22.53 -18.39 11.12
C LEU A 39 -21.57 -18.62 12.29
N ASP A 40 -20.43 -19.26 12.02
CA ASP A 40 -19.43 -19.63 13.00
C ASP A 40 -18.11 -18.93 12.73
N ILE A 41 -17.20 -18.92 13.72
CA ILE A 41 -15.94 -18.20 13.65
C ILE A 41 -14.79 -19.15 14.01
N ALA A 42 -13.76 -19.19 13.17
CA ALA A 42 -12.53 -19.93 13.41
C ALA A 42 -11.33 -18.97 13.41
N ASP A 43 -10.55 -18.94 14.50
CA ASP A 43 -9.36 -18.11 14.63
C ASP A 43 -8.31 -18.80 15.51
N MET A 44 -7.01 -18.54 15.25
CA MET A 44 -5.94 -19.02 16.11
C MET A 44 -6.07 -18.46 17.53
N ALA A 45 -6.42 -17.17 17.64
CA ALA A 45 -6.60 -16.48 18.91
C ALA A 45 -8.03 -16.57 19.41
N SER A 46 -8.21 -16.66 20.73
CA SER A 46 -9.52 -16.47 21.36
C SER A 46 -9.72 -14.98 21.66
N PRO A 47 -10.78 -14.33 21.17
CA PRO A 47 -11.00 -12.92 21.44
C PRO A 47 -11.32 -12.68 22.93
N ALA A 48 -10.93 -11.51 23.44
CA ALA A 48 -11.22 -11.13 24.82
C ALA A 48 -12.72 -10.96 25.10
N GLN A 49 -13.47 -10.55 24.06
CA GLN A 49 -14.95 -10.48 24.09
C GLN A 49 -15.50 -11.11 22.82
N ARG A 50 -16.49 -11.96 22.99
CA ARG A 50 -17.24 -12.56 21.86
C ARG A 50 -18.40 -11.65 21.52
N PRO A 51 -18.56 -11.23 20.25
CA PRO A 51 -19.66 -10.34 19.85
C PRO A 51 -21.03 -11.03 19.91
N ASP A 52 -21.05 -12.34 19.94
CA ASP A 52 -22.25 -13.17 19.93
C ASP A 52 -22.00 -14.48 20.70
N GLU A 53 -22.88 -14.81 21.62
CA GLU A 53 -22.84 -16.09 22.35
C GLU A 53 -23.42 -17.26 21.52
N GLU A 54 -24.22 -16.97 20.49
CA GLU A 54 -24.84 -17.98 19.63
C GLU A 54 -23.85 -18.53 18.59
N ALA A 55 -22.87 -17.73 18.15
CA ALA A 55 -21.85 -18.17 17.21
C ALA A 55 -20.90 -19.18 17.87
N ARG A 56 -20.68 -20.32 17.21
CA ARG A 56 -19.66 -21.27 17.62
C ARG A 56 -18.28 -20.70 17.33
N TRP A 57 -17.40 -20.72 18.33
CA TRP A 57 -16.02 -20.31 18.22
C TRP A 57 -15.09 -21.50 18.22
N ILE A 58 -14.28 -21.64 17.17
CA ILE A 58 -13.29 -22.69 16.99
C ILE A 58 -11.93 -22.03 17.07
N THR A 59 -11.21 -22.23 18.18
CA THR A 59 -9.97 -21.48 18.46
C THR A 59 -8.78 -22.40 18.73
N GLY A 60 -7.57 -21.85 18.58
CA GLY A 60 -6.32 -22.55 18.85
C GLY A 60 -5.84 -23.45 17.71
N PRO A 61 -4.78 -24.27 17.94
CA PRO A 61 -4.17 -25.10 16.91
C PRO A 61 -5.18 -26.00 16.21
N GLY A 62 -5.15 -26.02 14.88
CA GLY A 62 -6.06 -26.81 14.05
C GLY A 62 -7.45 -26.18 13.83
N TYR A 63 -7.62 -24.90 14.11
CA TYR A 63 -8.86 -24.16 13.86
C TYR A 63 -9.36 -24.23 12.40
N GLN A 64 -8.46 -24.48 11.43
CA GLN A 64 -8.82 -24.65 10.02
C GLN A 64 -9.40 -26.02 9.66
N LYS A 65 -9.25 -27.03 10.53
CA LYS A 65 -9.68 -28.41 10.22
C LYS A 65 -11.20 -28.56 10.00
N CYS A 66 -11.99 -27.62 10.52
CA CYS A 66 -13.44 -27.62 10.37
C CYS A 66 -13.93 -27.02 9.04
N MET A 67 -13.06 -26.45 8.20
CA MET A 67 -13.48 -25.70 7.01
C MET A 67 -14.39 -26.52 6.08
N ASP A 68 -14.08 -27.80 5.88
CA ASP A 68 -14.87 -28.70 5.00
C ASP A 68 -16.24 -29.11 5.59
N ASP A 69 -16.56 -28.68 6.82
CA ASP A 69 -17.89 -28.83 7.42
C ASP A 69 -18.84 -27.70 7.03
N TYR A 70 -18.35 -26.66 6.34
CA TYR A 70 -19.10 -25.48 5.91
C TYR A 70 -19.26 -25.45 4.40
N ASP A 71 -20.27 -24.70 3.92
CA ASP A 71 -20.52 -24.53 2.50
C ASP A 71 -19.71 -23.35 1.95
N VAL A 72 -19.55 -22.29 2.77
CA VAL A 72 -18.79 -21.08 2.42
C VAL A 72 -17.89 -20.67 3.60
N VAL A 73 -16.66 -20.32 3.28
CA VAL A 73 -15.66 -19.80 4.22
C VAL A 73 -15.18 -18.42 3.78
N PHE A 74 -15.43 -17.42 4.61
CA PHE A 74 -14.86 -16.08 4.40
C PHE A 74 -13.50 -16.01 5.07
N LYS A 75 -12.45 -16.03 4.27
CA LYS A 75 -11.05 -16.02 4.73
C LYS A 75 -10.54 -14.58 4.87
N SER A 76 -10.00 -14.25 6.04
CA SER A 76 -9.23 -13.02 6.25
C SER A 76 -7.89 -13.05 5.49
N PRO A 77 -7.41 -11.91 4.92
CA PRO A 77 -6.26 -11.89 4.00
C PRO A 77 -4.97 -12.51 4.56
N GLY A 78 -4.61 -12.20 5.81
CA GLY A 78 -3.34 -12.64 6.42
C GLY A 78 -3.24 -14.12 6.78
N ILE A 79 -4.31 -14.91 6.61
CA ILE A 79 -4.30 -16.32 6.98
C ILE A 79 -3.71 -17.17 5.85
N VAL A 80 -2.69 -17.96 6.17
CA VAL A 80 -2.14 -18.99 5.29
C VAL A 80 -2.99 -20.26 5.42
N LEU A 81 -3.45 -20.79 4.31
CA LEU A 81 -4.20 -22.06 4.29
C LEU A 81 -3.26 -23.25 4.58
N GLU A 82 -3.73 -24.23 5.35
CA GLU A 82 -2.95 -25.43 5.71
C GLU A 82 -2.73 -26.38 4.52
N LYS A 83 -3.59 -26.32 3.49
CA LYS A 83 -3.50 -27.12 2.26
C LYS A 83 -3.84 -26.25 1.04
N PRO A 84 -3.48 -26.65 -0.19
CA PRO A 84 -3.88 -25.97 -1.42
C PRO A 84 -5.38 -25.70 -1.47
N ILE A 85 -5.78 -24.54 -2.02
CA ILE A 85 -7.17 -24.10 -2.04
C ILE A 85 -8.09 -25.09 -2.77
N GLU A 86 -7.56 -25.79 -3.77
CA GLU A 86 -8.26 -26.79 -4.59
C GLU A 86 -8.60 -28.08 -3.82
N GLU A 87 -7.97 -28.31 -2.67
CA GLU A 87 -8.21 -29.49 -1.83
C GLU A 87 -9.32 -29.27 -0.81
N TYR A 88 -9.86 -28.04 -0.69
CA TYR A 88 -11.02 -27.76 0.14
C TYR A 88 -12.32 -28.02 -0.63
N ARG A 89 -13.32 -28.57 0.07
CA ARG A 89 -14.66 -28.80 -0.49
C ARG A 89 -15.57 -27.60 -0.36
N CYS A 90 -15.29 -26.71 0.59
CA CYS A 90 -16.03 -25.46 0.78
C CYS A 90 -15.65 -24.43 -0.26
N GLN A 91 -16.56 -23.49 -0.56
CA GLN A 91 -16.23 -22.29 -1.32
C GLN A 91 -15.46 -21.32 -0.42
N ILE A 92 -14.23 -20.96 -0.80
CA ILE A 92 -13.42 -19.98 -0.08
C ILE A 92 -13.56 -18.63 -0.77
N LEU A 93 -13.96 -17.62 -0.02
CA LEU A 93 -14.12 -16.23 -0.46
C LEU A 93 -13.39 -15.29 0.50
N SER A 94 -13.17 -14.06 0.06
CA SER A 94 -12.85 -12.92 0.93
C SER A 94 -13.92 -11.85 0.82
N GLN A 95 -13.99 -10.93 1.78
CA GLN A 95 -14.89 -9.77 1.63
C GLN A 95 -14.52 -8.93 0.41
N THR A 96 -13.21 -8.84 0.08
CA THR A 96 -12.72 -8.13 -1.09
C THR A 96 -13.25 -8.77 -2.37
N GLU A 97 -13.21 -10.11 -2.48
CA GLU A 97 -13.75 -10.84 -3.63
C GLU A 97 -15.24 -10.55 -3.83
N VAL A 98 -16.05 -10.66 -2.77
CA VAL A 98 -17.49 -10.39 -2.83
C VAL A 98 -17.79 -8.96 -3.23
N PHE A 99 -17.06 -7.99 -2.67
CA PHE A 99 -17.21 -6.59 -3.03
C PHE A 99 -16.88 -6.34 -4.51
N PHE A 100 -15.80 -6.95 -5.01
CA PHE A 100 -15.40 -6.83 -6.42
C PHE A 100 -16.42 -7.48 -7.36
N GLN A 101 -17.00 -8.60 -6.99
CA GLN A 101 -18.06 -9.22 -7.79
C GLN A 101 -19.29 -8.32 -7.93
N CYS A 102 -19.57 -7.48 -6.94
CA CYS A 102 -20.67 -6.52 -6.99
C CYS A 102 -20.36 -5.24 -7.77
N PHE A 103 -19.12 -4.75 -7.73
CA PHE A 103 -18.80 -3.37 -8.13
C PHE A 103 -17.58 -3.22 -9.04
N ARG A 104 -17.05 -4.30 -9.63
CA ARG A 104 -15.79 -4.29 -10.37
C ARG A 104 -15.64 -3.16 -11.40
N ASP A 105 -16.74 -2.81 -12.09
CA ASP A 105 -16.72 -1.81 -13.17
C ASP A 105 -16.57 -0.36 -12.64
N GLN A 106 -16.71 -0.16 -11.35
CA GLN A 106 -16.52 1.12 -10.65
C GLN A 106 -15.17 1.21 -9.92
N ILE A 107 -14.43 0.07 -9.85
CA ILE A 107 -13.22 -0.03 -9.03
C ILE A 107 -11.98 0.36 -9.83
N ILE A 108 -11.20 1.26 -9.23
CA ILE A 108 -9.83 1.56 -9.58
C ILE A 108 -8.97 0.91 -8.50
N GLY A 109 -8.38 -0.24 -8.81
CA GLY A 109 -7.61 -1.05 -7.88
C GLY A 109 -6.12 -0.72 -7.95
N ILE A 110 -5.49 -0.48 -6.81
CA ILE A 110 -4.08 -0.11 -6.72
C ILE A 110 -3.32 -1.15 -5.91
N THR A 111 -2.27 -1.74 -6.50
CA THR A 111 -1.33 -2.61 -5.80
C THR A 111 0.12 -2.28 -6.15
N GLY A 112 1.02 -2.82 -5.38
CA GLY A 112 2.47 -2.65 -5.50
C GLY A 112 3.17 -3.07 -4.21
N THR A 113 4.46 -3.08 -4.17
CA THR A 113 5.20 -3.24 -2.92
C THR A 113 5.18 -1.93 -2.15
N LYS A 114 5.54 -0.83 -2.78
CA LYS A 114 5.56 0.54 -2.23
C LYS A 114 4.67 1.48 -3.07
N GLY A 115 4.34 2.65 -2.56
CA GLY A 115 3.56 3.67 -3.27
C GLY A 115 2.03 3.47 -3.24
N LYS A 116 1.51 2.27 -2.95
CA LYS A 116 0.06 1.98 -2.95
C LYS A 116 -0.78 3.06 -2.25
N SER A 117 -0.49 3.31 -0.99
CA SER A 117 -1.26 4.24 -0.16
C SER A 117 -1.15 5.69 -0.64
N THR A 118 0.03 6.08 -1.18
CA THR A 118 0.24 7.40 -1.80
C THR A 118 -0.65 7.55 -3.03
N VAL A 119 -0.57 6.61 -3.98
CA VAL A 119 -1.41 6.63 -5.21
C VAL A 119 -2.89 6.60 -4.85
N THR A 120 -3.28 5.73 -3.90
CA THR A 120 -4.69 5.58 -3.47
C THR A 120 -5.23 6.87 -2.85
N SER A 121 -4.53 7.45 -1.88
CA SER A 121 -4.99 8.65 -1.18
C SER A 121 -4.93 9.89 -2.06
N LEU A 122 -3.90 10.02 -2.91
CA LEU A 122 -3.78 11.12 -3.87
C LEU A 122 -4.91 11.08 -4.90
N LEU A 123 -5.14 9.91 -5.51
CA LEU A 123 -6.23 9.73 -6.47
C LEU A 123 -7.59 10.05 -5.85
N TYR A 124 -7.88 9.49 -4.67
CA TYR A 124 -9.12 9.79 -3.94
C TYR A 124 -9.28 11.29 -3.68
N HIS A 125 -8.21 11.95 -3.19
CA HIS A 125 -8.25 13.39 -2.89
C HIS A 125 -8.53 14.21 -4.14
N ILE A 126 -7.87 13.93 -5.27
CA ILE A 126 -8.05 14.69 -6.52
C ILE A 126 -9.47 14.48 -7.08
N LEU A 127 -9.96 13.24 -7.14
CA LEU A 127 -11.31 12.96 -7.60
C LEU A 127 -12.36 13.64 -6.74
N LYS A 128 -12.19 13.60 -5.41
CA LYS A 128 -13.09 14.25 -4.46
C LYS A 128 -13.07 15.77 -4.60
N ASN A 129 -11.88 16.36 -4.77
CA ASN A 129 -11.73 17.81 -4.97
C ASN A 129 -12.39 18.28 -6.27
N ALA A 130 -12.34 17.45 -7.31
CA ALA A 130 -13.06 17.69 -8.57
C ALA A 130 -14.58 17.48 -8.49
N GLY A 131 -15.14 17.17 -7.31
CA GLY A 131 -16.57 16.99 -7.09
C GLY A 131 -17.13 15.64 -7.55
N MET A 132 -16.29 14.66 -7.85
CA MET A 132 -16.73 13.32 -8.23
C MET A 132 -17.21 12.54 -6.99
N ASP A 133 -18.28 11.75 -7.16
CA ASP A 133 -18.72 10.81 -6.11
C ASP A 133 -17.68 9.69 -6.01
N THR A 134 -16.92 9.69 -4.91
CA THR A 134 -15.72 8.86 -4.77
C THR A 134 -15.62 8.27 -3.38
N MET A 135 -15.22 7.01 -3.30
CA MET A 135 -14.94 6.28 -2.06
C MET A 135 -13.50 5.79 -2.05
N ILE A 136 -12.92 5.67 -0.86
CA ILE A 136 -11.61 5.06 -0.63
C ILE A 136 -11.79 3.86 0.30
N LEU A 137 -11.29 2.68 -0.11
CA LEU A 137 -11.49 1.41 0.59
C LEU A 137 -10.25 0.52 0.56
N GLY A 138 -10.28 -0.56 1.32
CA GLY A 138 -9.33 -1.67 1.25
C GLY A 138 -8.22 -1.61 2.29
N ASN A 139 -7.02 -1.98 1.89
CA ASN A 139 -5.84 -2.12 2.77
C ASN A 139 -5.42 -0.82 3.48
N ILE A 140 -5.95 0.32 3.06
CA ILE A 140 -5.79 1.61 3.76
C ILE A 140 -6.52 1.65 5.12
N GLY A 141 -7.18 0.56 5.49
CA GLY A 141 -7.78 0.36 6.81
C GLY A 141 -9.29 0.53 6.87
N ILE A 142 -9.96 0.62 5.72
CA ILE A 142 -11.42 0.76 5.59
C ILE A 142 -11.98 -0.51 4.96
N PRO A 143 -12.66 -1.40 5.73
CA PRO A 143 -13.24 -2.64 5.21
C PRO A 143 -14.33 -2.36 4.18
N ALA A 144 -14.31 -3.12 3.08
CA ALA A 144 -15.16 -2.81 1.94
C ALA A 144 -16.65 -3.12 2.17
N LEU A 145 -16.95 -4.23 2.87
CA LEU A 145 -18.34 -4.66 3.05
C LEU A 145 -19.17 -3.67 3.86
N ASP A 146 -18.57 -2.94 4.81
CA ASP A 146 -19.27 -1.95 5.63
C ASP A 146 -19.87 -0.82 4.78
N HIS A 147 -19.39 -0.63 3.55
CA HIS A 147 -19.75 0.49 2.67
C HIS A 147 -20.54 0.06 1.42
N MET A 148 -20.96 -1.20 1.31
CA MET A 148 -21.67 -1.71 0.10
C MET A 148 -22.94 -0.94 -0.22
N GLU A 149 -23.67 -0.45 0.79
CA GLU A 149 -24.95 0.26 0.60
C GLU A 149 -24.76 1.73 0.20
N GLU A 150 -23.55 2.27 0.40
CA GLU A 150 -23.21 3.65 0.04
C GLU A 150 -22.84 3.81 -1.44
N VAL A 151 -22.52 2.70 -2.12
CA VAL A 151 -22.09 2.70 -3.53
C VAL A 151 -23.27 3.01 -4.45
N LYS A 152 -23.20 4.13 -5.17
CA LYS A 152 -24.13 4.55 -6.21
C LYS A 152 -23.63 4.17 -7.60
N PRO A 153 -24.46 4.23 -8.64
CA PRO A 153 -24.08 3.84 -10.01
C PRO A 153 -22.83 4.57 -10.56
N ASP A 154 -22.63 5.84 -10.20
CA ASP A 154 -21.54 6.67 -10.71
C ASP A 154 -20.34 6.78 -9.74
N THR A 155 -20.41 6.15 -8.55
CA THR A 155 -19.34 6.21 -7.54
C THR A 155 -18.05 5.63 -8.11
N LYS A 156 -16.94 6.36 -8.00
CA LYS A 156 -15.59 5.86 -8.29
C LYS A 156 -15.00 5.28 -7.01
N ILE A 157 -14.62 4.01 -7.05
CA ILE A 157 -14.10 3.30 -5.88
C ILE A 157 -12.59 3.16 -6.03
N VAL A 158 -11.84 3.96 -5.28
CA VAL A 158 -10.38 3.88 -5.22
C VAL A 158 -10.01 2.83 -4.17
N PHE A 159 -9.47 1.70 -4.60
CA PHE A 159 -9.30 0.52 -3.75
C PHE A 159 -7.82 0.13 -3.60
N GLU A 160 -7.28 0.27 -2.39
CA GLU A 160 -5.94 -0.23 -2.09
C GLU A 160 -5.95 -1.75 -1.87
N LEU A 161 -5.11 -2.48 -2.60
CA LEU A 161 -5.03 -3.93 -2.55
C LEU A 161 -3.65 -4.40 -2.09
N SER A 162 -3.63 -5.14 -0.97
CA SER A 162 -2.45 -5.90 -0.57
C SER A 162 -2.32 -7.20 -1.40
N CYS A 163 -1.12 -7.78 -1.41
CA CYS A 163 -0.91 -9.10 -2.01
C CYS A 163 -1.78 -10.18 -1.35
N HIS A 164 -1.98 -10.11 -0.03
CA HIS A 164 -2.80 -11.06 0.71
C HIS A 164 -4.30 -10.98 0.37
N GLN A 165 -4.81 -9.76 0.05
CA GLN A 165 -6.18 -9.61 -0.45
C GLN A 165 -6.33 -10.15 -1.87
N LEU A 166 -5.30 -9.98 -2.71
CA LEU A 166 -5.29 -10.44 -4.09
C LEU A 166 -5.10 -11.95 -4.24
N GLU A 167 -4.47 -12.64 -3.26
CA GLU A 167 -3.92 -13.99 -3.38
C GLU A 167 -4.85 -15.02 -4.02
N TYR A 168 -6.14 -14.98 -3.70
CA TYR A 168 -7.14 -15.94 -4.23
C TYR A 168 -8.25 -15.27 -5.04
N MET A 169 -8.11 -13.99 -5.39
CA MET A 169 -9.15 -13.29 -6.15
C MET A 169 -9.33 -13.85 -7.55
N THR A 170 -10.58 -13.99 -7.95
CA THR A 170 -11.01 -14.44 -9.28
C THR A 170 -11.59 -13.30 -10.12
N VAL A 171 -11.70 -12.09 -9.56
CA VAL A 171 -12.19 -10.88 -10.22
C VAL A 171 -11.14 -9.79 -10.12
N SER A 172 -10.87 -9.11 -11.22
CA SER A 172 -9.97 -7.96 -11.30
C SER A 172 -10.77 -6.66 -11.49
N PRO A 173 -10.27 -5.49 -11.05
CA PRO A 173 -10.96 -4.20 -11.23
C PRO A 173 -10.99 -3.77 -12.69
N HIS A 174 -11.89 -2.82 -13.02
CA HIS A 174 -11.94 -2.20 -14.34
C HIS A 174 -10.65 -1.44 -14.69
N ILE A 175 -10.12 -0.67 -13.73
CA ILE A 175 -8.79 -0.06 -13.88
C ILE A 175 -7.89 -0.67 -12.81
N GLY A 176 -6.85 -1.39 -13.24
CA GLY A 176 -5.82 -1.95 -12.38
C GLY A 176 -4.54 -1.11 -12.45
N ILE A 177 -3.89 -0.90 -11.31
CA ILE A 177 -2.62 -0.19 -11.22
C ILE A 177 -1.61 -1.07 -10.49
N LEU A 178 -0.49 -1.37 -11.16
CA LEU A 178 0.65 -2.07 -10.58
C LEU A 178 1.85 -1.12 -10.51
N VAL A 179 2.07 -0.54 -9.31
CA VAL A 179 3.03 0.53 -9.11
C VAL A 179 4.48 0.02 -9.18
N ASN A 180 4.77 -1.07 -8.46
CA ASN A 180 6.08 -1.73 -8.46
C ASN A 180 6.00 -3.12 -7.81
N ILE A 181 7.06 -3.92 -8.02
CA ILE A 181 7.27 -5.19 -7.31
C ILE A 181 8.72 -5.24 -6.84
N HIS A 182 8.91 -5.32 -5.53
CA HIS A 182 10.18 -5.57 -4.86
C HIS A 182 10.01 -6.74 -3.91
N GLU A 183 11.10 -7.35 -3.48
CA GLU A 183 11.07 -8.47 -2.55
C GLU A 183 10.43 -8.06 -1.20
N GLU A 184 9.35 -8.74 -0.83
CA GLU A 184 8.64 -8.55 0.44
C GLU A 184 7.77 -9.79 0.72
N HIS A 185 7.40 -10.05 1.97
CA HIS A 185 6.47 -11.11 2.41
C HIS A 185 6.88 -12.55 2.03
N LEU A 186 8.17 -12.85 1.91
CA LEU A 186 8.65 -14.20 1.63
C LEU A 186 8.41 -15.19 2.78
N ASP A 187 8.19 -14.69 3.99
CA ASP A 187 7.71 -15.48 5.12
C ASP A 187 6.33 -16.13 4.84
N HIS A 188 5.45 -15.42 4.12
CA HIS A 188 4.14 -15.90 3.69
C HIS A 188 4.22 -16.69 2.38
N TYR A 189 4.75 -16.09 1.32
CA TYR A 189 4.70 -16.67 -0.05
C TYR A 189 5.79 -17.73 -0.33
N LYS A 190 6.85 -17.78 0.46
CA LYS A 190 8.02 -18.67 0.32
C LYS A 190 8.90 -18.38 -0.90
N THR A 191 8.34 -17.93 -2.02
CA THR A 191 9.09 -17.58 -3.23
C THR A 191 8.61 -16.26 -3.84
N MET A 192 9.48 -15.62 -4.59
CA MET A 192 9.19 -14.37 -5.28
C MET A 192 8.12 -14.56 -6.36
N GLU A 193 8.13 -15.72 -7.05
CA GLU A 193 7.16 -16.05 -8.09
C GLU A 193 5.73 -16.06 -7.56
N LYS A 194 5.48 -16.68 -6.40
CA LYS A 194 4.17 -16.71 -5.76
C LYS A 194 3.70 -15.32 -5.32
N TYR A 195 4.63 -14.50 -4.83
CA TYR A 195 4.33 -13.13 -4.47
C TYR A 195 3.94 -12.28 -5.70
N VAL A 196 4.69 -12.41 -6.80
CA VAL A 196 4.38 -11.76 -8.09
C VAL A 196 3.03 -12.25 -8.60
N GLU A 197 2.80 -13.57 -8.55
CA GLU A 197 1.55 -14.18 -8.99
C GLU A 197 0.32 -13.65 -8.23
N ALA A 198 0.43 -13.49 -6.90
CA ALA A 198 -0.61 -12.89 -6.10
C ALA A 198 -0.92 -11.43 -6.56
N LYS A 199 0.11 -10.60 -6.78
CA LYS A 199 -0.09 -9.22 -7.26
C LYS A 199 -0.65 -9.14 -8.68
N GLN A 200 -0.29 -10.06 -9.55
CA GLN A 200 -0.79 -10.12 -10.94
C GLN A 200 -2.30 -10.37 -11.00
N ARG A 201 -2.94 -10.84 -9.94
CA ARG A 201 -4.40 -10.97 -9.91
C ARG A 201 -5.13 -9.63 -10.01
N ILE A 202 -4.44 -8.50 -9.86
CA ILE A 202 -4.98 -7.18 -10.16
C ILE A 202 -5.45 -7.03 -11.61
N PHE A 203 -4.87 -7.82 -12.55
CA PHE A 203 -5.20 -7.74 -13.98
C PHE A 203 -5.53 -9.10 -14.65
N ARG A 204 -5.13 -10.25 -14.06
CA ARG A 204 -5.29 -11.57 -14.71
C ARG A 204 -6.72 -11.91 -15.10
N ASN A 205 -7.70 -11.37 -14.39
CA ASN A 205 -9.13 -11.60 -14.65
C ASN A 205 -9.82 -10.34 -15.23
N GLN A 206 -9.05 -9.37 -15.73
CA GLN A 206 -9.58 -8.23 -16.47
C GLN A 206 -10.19 -8.68 -17.80
N LYS A 207 -11.10 -7.86 -18.34
CA LYS A 207 -11.71 -8.03 -19.65
C LYS A 207 -10.98 -7.15 -20.67
N LYS A 208 -11.27 -7.35 -21.95
CA LYS A 208 -10.63 -6.61 -23.06
C LYS A 208 -10.79 -5.08 -22.94
N ASP A 209 -11.92 -4.63 -22.41
CA ASP A 209 -12.23 -3.20 -22.28
C ASP A 209 -11.73 -2.60 -20.94
N ASP A 210 -11.08 -3.40 -20.11
CA ASP A 210 -10.43 -2.94 -18.89
C ASP A 210 -9.05 -2.37 -19.20
N ILE A 211 -8.46 -1.70 -18.21
CA ILE A 211 -7.19 -1.00 -18.34
C ILE A 211 -6.23 -1.45 -17.23
N LEU A 212 -5.01 -1.77 -17.60
CA LEU A 212 -3.90 -1.95 -16.69
C LEU A 212 -2.87 -0.83 -16.88
N ILE A 213 -2.60 -0.04 -15.87
CA ILE A 213 -1.43 0.84 -15.80
C ILE A 213 -0.34 0.10 -15.04
N CYS A 214 0.79 -0.15 -15.69
CA CYS A 214 1.84 -0.99 -15.13
C CYS A 214 3.22 -0.33 -15.29
N ASN A 215 3.97 -0.26 -14.19
CA ASN A 215 5.37 0.18 -14.24
C ASN A 215 6.18 -0.76 -15.13
N VAL A 216 7.02 -0.20 -16.01
CA VAL A 216 7.90 -0.97 -16.93
C VAL A 216 8.80 -1.97 -16.23
N GLN A 217 9.16 -1.72 -14.96
CA GLN A 217 9.98 -2.61 -14.15
C GLN A 217 9.29 -3.92 -13.74
N CYS A 218 7.96 -4.01 -13.88
CA CYS A 218 7.17 -5.17 -13.48
C CYS A 218 6.11 -5.58 -14.52
N LEU A 219 6.42 -5.34 -15.80
CA LEU A 219 5.51 -5.69 -16.90
C LEU A 219 5.17 -7.19 -16.88
N PRO A 220 3.88 -7.54 -17.07
CA PRO A 220 3.49 -8.93 -17.26
C PRO A 220 3.94 -9.46 -18.63
N GLU A 221 4.07 -10.77 -18.72
CA GLU A 221 4.09 -11.40 -20.04
C GLU A 221 2.78 -11.09 -20.79
N SER A 222 2.88 -10.75 -22.06
CA SER A 222 1.72 -10.33 -22.86
C SER A 222 0.59 -11.37 -22.90
N ALA A 223 0.91 -12.66 -22.77
CA ALA A 223 -0.06 -13.75 -22.77
C ALA A 223 -1.02 -13.77 -21.56
N ILE A 224 -0.66 -13.11 -20.45
CA ILE A 224 -1.45 -13.12 -19.20
C ILE A 224 -2.16 -11.79 -18.91
N CYS A 225 -2.03 -10.77 -19.77
CA CYS A 225 -2.70 -9.48 -19.65
C CYS A 225 -3.80 -9.34 -20.73
N PRO A 226 -5.07 -9.61 -20.40
CA PRO A 226 -6.15 -9.60 -21.40
C PRO A 226 -6.66 -8.20 -21.74
N SER A 227 -6.36 -7.21 -20.89
CA SER A 227 -6.84 -5.83 -20.98
C SER A 227 -5.91 -4.92 -21.79
N THR A 228 -6.30 -3.65 -21.95
CA THR A 228 -5.43 -2.61 -22.51
C THR A 228 -4.31 -2.30 -21.53
N LEU A 229 -3.07 -2.63 -21.89
CA LEU A 229 -1.88 -2.33 -21.12
C LEU A 229 -1.37 -0.92 -21.45
N LEU A 230 -1.25 -0.07 -20.43
CA LEU A 230 -0.56 1.23 -20.46
C LEU A 230 0.72 1.12 -19.65
N LYS A 231 1.85 1.15 -20.32
CA LYS A 231 3.17 1.11 -19.68
C LYS A 231 3.47 2.48 -19.06
N ALA A 232 3.96 2.48 -17.84
CA ALA A 232 4.35 3.68 -17.11
C ALA A 232 5.82 3.60 -16.71
N GLY A 233 6.57 4.69 -16.88
CA GLY A 233 7.99 4.71 -16.53
C GLY A 233 8.52 6.10 -16.18
N VAL A 234 9.74 6.14 -15.67
CA VAL A 234 10.49 7.37 -15.40
C VAL A 234 11.63 7.45 -16.41
N ASN A 235 11.68 8.53 -17.18
CA ASN A 235 12.62 8.73 -18.30
C ASN A 235 12.57 7.58 -19.35
N GLU A 236 11.39 7.02 -19.56
CA GLU A 236 11.12 5.92 -20.49
C GLU A 236 10.20 6.42 -21.62
N PRO A 237 10.77 7.04 -22.69
CA PRO A 237 9.97 7.75 -23.70
C PRO A 237 9.07 6.81 -24.55
N ASP A 238 9.37 5.51 -24.58
CA ASP A 238 8.60 4.50 -25.34
C ASP A 238 7.41 3.93 -24.53
N THR A 239 6.93 4.70 -23.54
CA THR A 239 5.78 4.32 -22.69
C THR A 239 4.59 5.23 -22.93
N GLU A 240 3.37 4.71 -22.71
CA GLU A 240 2.13 5.51 -22.80
C GLU A 240 2.04 6.57 -21.71
N LEU A 241 2.75 6.35 -20.58
CA LEU A 241 2.89 7.29 -19.47
C LEU A 241 4.37 7.40 -19.10
N CYS A 242 4.97 8.55 -19.36
CA CYS A 242 6.36 8.84 -19.00
C CYS A 242 6.44 10.04 -18.06
N VAL A 243 7.10 9.86 -16.92
CA VAL A 243 7.51 10.98 -16.08
C VAL A 243 8.96 11.31 -16.40
N ALA A 244 9.23 12.51 -16.89
CA ALA A 244 10.55 12.91 -17.38
C ALA A 244 11.06 14.18 -16.67
N GLU A 245 12.35 14.19 -16.37
CA GLU A 245 13.05 15.43 -16.00
C GLU A 245 13.53 16.14 -17.25
N GLU A 246 13.01 17.34 -17.50
CA GLU A 246 13.37 18.20 -18.60
C GLU A 246 14.09 19.46 -18.09
N PRO A 247 14.78 20.23 -18.96
CA PRO A 247 15.56 21.41 -18.53
C PRO A 247 14.73 22.48 -17.79
N ASP A 248 13.41 22.51 -18.02
CA ASP A 248 12.50 23.49 -17.43
C ASP A 248 11.59 22.90 -16.32
N GLY A 249 11.77 21.63 -15.95
CA GLY A 249 11.07 21.01 -14.85
C GLY A 249 10.71 19.54 -15.05
N THR A 250 9.87 19.01 -14.17
CA THR A 250 9.37 17.63 -14.24
C THR A 250 8.06 17.59 -15.02
N TRP A 251 8.01 16.75 -16.04
CA TRP A 251 6.88 16.61 -16.94
C TRP A 251 6.27 15.22 -16.86
N ILE A 252 4.95 15.13 -17.09
CA ILE A 252 4.22 13.90 -17.33
C ILE A 252 3.76 13.93 -18.78
N HIS A 253 4.24 12.98 -19.57
CA HIS A 253 3.72 12.71 -20.91
C HIS A 253 2.75 11.52 -20.83
N PHE A 254 1.53 11.74 -21.23
CA PHE A 254 0.51 10.69 -21.28
C PHE A 254 -0.21 10.74 -22.61
N ARG A 255 0.09 9.77 -23.49
CA ARG A 255 -0.37 9.75 -24.89
C ARG A 255 0.01 11.03 -25.63
N ASP A 256 -0.98 11.82 -26.04
CA ASP A 256 -0.83 13.11 -26.76
C ASP A 256 -0.82 14.33 -25.83
N LYS A 257 -0.89 14.14 -24.50
CA LYS A 257 -0.88 15.19 -23.50
C LYS A 257 0.49 15.32 -22.83
N ALA A 258 0.83 16.55 -22.48
CA ALA A 258 1.99 16.86 -21.63
C ALA A 258 1.54 17.76 -20.47
N TYR A 259 1.91 17.40 -19.26
CA TYR A 259 1.60 18.14 -18.06
C TYR A 259 2.85 18.41 -17.23
N ARG A 260 3.13 19.68 -16.89
CA ARG A 260 4.24 20.05 -16.04
C ARG A 260 3.82 19.99 -14.57
N ILE A 261 4.53 19.22 -13.77
CA ILE A 261 4.28 19.14 -12.32
C ILE A 261 4.70 20.46 -11.67
N PRO A 262 3.81 21.15 -10.93
CA PRO A 262 4.16 22.39 -10.23
C PRO A 262 4.91 22.10 -8.91
N VAL A 263 6.15 21.62 -9.01
CA VAL A 263 6.95 21.12 -7.89
C VAL A 263 7.11 22.09 -6.72
N ASP A 264 7.12 23.39 -7.00
CA ASP A 264 7.25 24.44 -5.98
C ASP A 264 5.96 24.73 -5.22
N GLU A 265 4.83 24.20 -5.70
CA GLU A 265 3.48 24.48 -5.17
C GLU A 265 2.81 23.24 -4.55
N ILE A 266 3.51 22.10 -4.51
CA ILE A 266 2.99 20.84 -3.99
C ILE A 266 3.81 20.38 -2.78
N ARG A 267 3.21 19.51 -1.95
CA ARG A 267 3.86 18.97 -0.76
C ARG A 267 4.38 17.55 -0.94
N LEU A 268 3.95 16.87 -1.98
CA LEU A 268 4.37 15.52 -2.31
C LEU A 268 5.65 15.57 -3.16
N LEU A 269 6.81 15.51 -2.51
CA LEU A 269 8.13 15.73 -3.13
C LEU A 269 8.86 14.41 -3.40
N GLY A 270 9.80 14.44 -4.35
CA GLY A 270 10.70 13.34 -4.68
C GLY A 270 10.31 12.57 -5.94
N GLN A 271 11.31 12.05 -6.66
CA GLN A 271 11.12 11.41 -7.98
C GLN A 271 10.16 10.23 -7.93
N HIS A 272 10.22 9.39 -6.89
CA HIS A 272 9.29 8.29 -6.69
C HIS A 272 7.84 8.76 -6.54
N ASN A 273 7.63 9.90 -5.86
CA ASN A 273 6.32 10.52 -5.73
C ASN A 273 5.87 11.19 -7.03
N TYR A 274 6.79 11.72 -7.85
CA TYR A 274 6.44 12.24 -9.17
C TYR A 274 5.96 11.13 -10.12
N PHE A 275 6.52 9.92 -10.01
CA PHE A 275 5.97 8.75 -10.68
C PHE A 275 4.53 8.43 -10.19
N ASP A 276 4.30 8.43 -8.89
CA ASP A 276 2.97 8.22 -8.30
C ASP A 276 1.98 9.29 -8.80
N ILE A 277 2.40 10.58 -8.87
CA ILE A 277 1.61 11.68 -9.45
C ILE A 277 1.31 11.41 -10.92
N GLY A 278 2.29 10.94 -11.69
CA GLY A 278 2.12 10.58 -13.10
C GLY A 278 1.06 9.50 -13.29
N VAL A 279 1.12 8.43 -12.51
CA VAL A 279 0.11 7.35 -12.53
C VAL A 279 -1.30 7.89 -12.24
N VAL A 280 -1.42 8.75 -11.21
CA VAL A 280 -2.71 9.38 -10.87
C VAL A 280 -3.21 10.31 -11.98
N TYR A 281 -2.31 11.09 -12.60
CA TYR A 281 -2.65 11.92 -13.77
C TYR A 281 -3.18 11.08 -14.94
N GLY A 282 -2.53 9.94 -15.22
CA GLY A 282 -3.00 9.00 -16.24
C GLY A 282 -4.43 8.50 -15.98
N VAL A 283 -4.74 8.11 -14.74
CA VAL A 283 -6.11 7.71 -14.34
C VAL A 283 -7.10 8.87 -14.49
N CYS A 284 -6.77 10.06 -13.96
CA CYS A 284 -7.63 11.24 -14.08
C CYS A 284 -7.91 11.60 -15.54
N SER A 285 -6.89 11.50 -16.41
CA SER A 285 -7.04 11.73 -17.85
C SER A 285 -7.94 10.69 -18.54
N ILE A 286 -7.85 9.40 -18.14
CA ILE A 286 -8.76 8.34 -18.60
C ILE A 286 -10.21 8.65 -18.18
N LEU A 287 -10.42 9.19 -16.99
CA LEU A 287 -11.74 9.59 -16.48
C LEU A 287 -12.24 10.91 -17.08
N GLY A 288 -11.47 11.56 -17.97
CA GLY A 288 -11.88 12.80 -18.66
C GLY A 288 -11.69 14.08 -17.83
N MET A 289 -10.87 14.04 -16.77
CA MET A 289 -10.55 15.23 -15.97
C MET A 289 -9.65 16.19 -16.75
N ASP A 290 -9.90 17.50 -16.61
CA ASP A 290 -9.02 18.53 -17.17
C ASP A 290 -7.82 18.82 -16.25
N ASP A 291 -6.76 19.41 -16.83
CA ASP A 291 -5.52 19.69 -16.12
C ASP A 291 -5.68 20.72 -15.00
N GLY A 292 -6.65 21.62 -15.12
CA GLY A 292 -6.94 22.64 -14.10
C GLY A 292 -7.50 22.02 -12.83
N ALA A 293 -8.48 21.12 -12.96
CA ALA A 293 -9.04 20.36 -11.85
C ALA A 293 -8.00 19.44 -11.19
N PHE A 294 -7.19 18.76 -12.02
CA PHE A 294 -6.07 17.96 -11.52
C PHE A 294 -5.10 18.79 -10.69
N THR A 295 -4.64 19.93 -11.23
CA THR A 295 -3.71 20.83 -10.57
C THR A 295 -4.27 21.36 -9.24
N ALA A 296 -5.54 21.74 -9.21
CA ALA A 296 -6.19 22.22 -7.98
C ALA A 296 -6.18 21.16 -6.88
N GLY A 297 -6.50 19.91 -7.22
CA GLY A 297 -6.44 18.79 -6.29
C GLY A 297 -5.02 18.47 -5.85
N LEU A 298 -4.04 18.45 -6.77
CA LEU A 298 -2.65 18.16 -6.47
C LEU A 298 -2.03 19.18 -5.50
N LYS A 299 -2.30 20.49 -5.67
CA LYS A 299 -1.78 21.56 -4.79
C LYS A 299 -2.35 21.50 -3.37
N THR A 300 -3.54 20.95 -3.20
CA THR A 300 -4.21 20.84 -1.89
C THR A 300 -3.98 19.50 -1.20
N TYR A 301 -3.30 18.56 -1.86
CA TYR A 301 -3.01 17.26 -1.28
C TYR A 301 -1.97 17.35 -0.17
N GLU A 302 -2.30 16.76 0.97
CA GLU A 302 -1.37 16.56 2.08
C GLU A 302 -0.85 15.12 2.05
N PRO A 303 0.47 14.89 2.04
CA PRO A 303 1.03 13.55 2.17
C PRO A 303 0.49 12.81 3.39
N LEU A 304 0.41 11.49 3.28
CA LEU A 304 -0.01 10.65 4.41
C LEU A 304 0.94 10.85 5.60
N PRO A 305 0.43 10.79 6.84
CA PRO A 305 1.24 10.88 8.04
C PRO A 305 2.44 9.91 7.99
N HIS A 306 3.56 10.36 8.54
CA HIS A 306 4.80 9.58 8.63
C HIS A 306 5.49 9.24 7.30
N ARG A 307 5.13 9.91 6.17
CA ARG A 307 5.76 9.76 4.84
C ARG A 307 6.34 11.08 4.38
N LEU A 308 7.61 11.33 4.68
CA LEU A 308 8.25 12.62 4.44
C LEU A 308 7.34 13.80 4.84
N GLN A 309 6.57 13.58 5.90
CA GLN A 309 5.59 14.53 6.39
C GLN A 309 6.29 15.77 6.93
N TYR A 310 6.04 16.92 6.32
CA TYR A 310 6.52 18.19 6.86
C TYR A 310 5.77 18.51 8.16
N LEU A 311 6.51 18.58 9.27
CA LEU A 311 5.95 18.87 10.60
C LEU A 311 5.95 20.36 10.96
N GLY A 312 6.71 21.16 10.23
CA GLY A 312 6.86 22.58 10.46
C GLY A 312 8.30 23.05 10.52
N GLU A 313 8.47 24.35 10.79
CA GLU A 313 9.78 25.00 10.92
C GLU A 313 9.89 25.67 12.29
N ARG A 314 11.04 25.54 12.93
CA ARG A 314 11.37 26.23 14.15
C ARG A 314 12.82 26.67 14.14
N ASP A 315 13.07 27.94 14.42
CA ASP A 315 14.41 28.55 14.49
C ASP A 315 15.21 28.36 13.15
N GLY A 316 14.51 28.37 12.00
CA GLY A 316 15.10 28.16 10.68
C GLY A 316 15.43 26.70 10.36
N VAL A 317 15.01 25.75 11.19
CA VAL A 317 15.15 24.31 10.96
C VAL A 317 13.81 23.72 10.58
N LYS A 318 13.75 23.03 9.44
CA LYS A 318 12.57 22.30 8.95
C LYS A 318 12.59 20.86 9.45
N TYR A 319 11.45 20.39 9.93
CA TYR A 319 11.29 19.04 10.49
C TYR A 319 10.41 18.18 9.60
N TYR A 320 10.87 16.97 9.34
CA TYR A 320 10.15 15.98 8.54
C TYR A 320 10.05 14.65 9.30
N ASP A 321 8.91 13.99 9.21
CA ASP A 321 8.67 12.66 9.76
C ASP A 321 8.53 11.65 8.60
N ASP A 322 9.42 10.67 8.58
CA ASP A 322 9.43 9.55 7.63
C ASP A 322 9.51 8.20 8.37
N SER A 323 8.90 8.13 9.54
CA SER A 323 8.99 6.95 10.44
C SER A 323 8.33 5.69 9.87
N ILE A 324 7.58 5.78 8.77
CA ILE A 324 7.06 4.63 8.04
C ILE A 324 8.10 3.94 7.14
N SER A 325 9.25 4.56 6.92
CA SER A 325 10.36 3.99 6.16
C SER A 325 11.01 2.84 6.93
N THR A 326 10.75 1.62 6.47
CA THR A 326 11.14 0.38 7.17
C THR A 326 12.21 -0.43 6.44
N ILE A 327 12.68 0.05 5.30
CA ILE A 327 13.75 -0.55 4.47
C ILE A 327 14.77 0.52 4.08
N CYS A 328 15.98 0.07 3.75
CA CYS A 328 17.11 0.95 3.41
C CYS A 328 16.80 1.91 2.26
N ASP A 329 16.25 1.40 1.15
CA ASP A 329 15.94 2.20 -0.03
C ASP A 329 15.02 3.39 0.30
N THR A 330 13.97 3.23 1.11
CA THR A 330 13.08 4.34 1.45
C THR A 330 13.79 5.45 2.22
N THR A 331 14.69 5.12 3.15
CA THR A 331 15.52 6.10 3.85
C THR A 331 16.48 6.82 2.88
N ILE A 332 17.08 6.10 1.96
CA ILE A 332 17.95 6.66 0.91
C ILE A 332 17.17 7.63 0.03
N GLN A 333 15.97 7.24 -0.42
CA GLN A 333 15.11 8.12 -1.24
C GLN A 333 14.67 9.38 -0.49
N ALA A 334 14.36 9.26 0.80
CA ALA A 334 14.05 10.40 1.67
C ALA A 334 15.21 11.40 1.70
N LEU A 335 16.43 10.94 1.92
CA LEU A 335 17.64 11.78 1.95
C LEU A 335 17.99 12.36 0.58
N LYS A 336 17.75 11.64 -0.51
CA LYS A 336 17.90 12.17 -1.87
C LYS A 336 16.88 13.27 -2.19
N THR A 337 15.69 13.17 -1.62
CA THR A 337 14.61 14.14 -1.78
C THR A 337 14.89 15.41 -0.99
N LEU A 338 15.27 15.27 0.27
CA LEU A 338 15.62 16.38 1.18
C LEU A 338 17.12 16.63 1.15
N LYS A 339 17.62 17.22 0.05
CA LYS A 339 19.07 17.38 -0.22
C LYS A 339 19.81 18.21 0.84
N ASP A 340 19.10 19.13 1.51
CA ASP A 340 19.65 20.02 2.53
C ASP A 340 19.53 19.43 3.95
N THR A 341 19.35 18.13 4.09
CA THR A 341 19.28 17.45 5.39
C THR A 341 20.59 17.62 6.16
N ASP A 342 20.55 18.38 7.25
CA ASP A 342 21.68 18.53 8.18
C ASP A 342 21.80 17.35 9.13
N THR A 343 20.69 16.92 9.71
CA THR A 343 20.62 15.85 10.71
C THR A 343 19.56 14.82 10.37
N VAL A 344 19.90 13.53 10.43
CA VAL A 344 18.96 12.43 10.28
C VAL A 344 18.95 11.52 11.51
N LEU A 345 17.76 11.10 11.94
CA LEU A 345 17.54 10.12 13.00
C LEU A 345 17.15 8.79 12.36
N ILE A 346 17.91 7.72 12.64
CA ILE A 346 17.65 6.36 12.10
C ILE A 346 17.60 5.39 13.28
N GLY A 347 16.48 4.63 13.37
CA GLY A 347 16.33 3.70 14.48
C GLY A 347 15.01 2.93 14.43
N GLY A 348 14.71 2.25 15.51
CA GLY A 348 13.52 1.44 15.70
C GLY A 348 13.82 -0.04 15.93
N MET A 349 12.80 -0.88 15.79
CA MET A 349 12.91 -2.33 15.93
C MET A 349 13.73 -2.94 14.80
N ASP A 350 14.75 -3.74 15.13
CA ASP A 350 15.54 -4.45 14.14
C ASP A 350 14.72 -5.58 13.48
N ARG A 351 14.59 -5.51 12.16
CA ARG A 351 13.86 -6.50 11.33
C ARG A 351 14.78 -7.53 10.69
N GLY A 352 16.07 -7.52 11.01
CA GLY A 352 17.06 -8.46 10.46
C GLY A 352 17.42 -8.22 9.00
N ILE A 353 17.06 -7.05 8.43
CA ILE A 353 17.41 -6.72 7.04
C ILE A 353 18.90 -6.41 6.88
N ASP A 354 19.37 -6.40 5.64
CA ASP A 354 20.73 -6.00 5.28
C ASP A 354 20.82 -4.47 5.21
N TYR A 355 21.75 -3.86 5.97
CA TYR A 355 21.95 -2.41 6.02
C TYR A 355 23.13 -1.92 5.18
N ARG A 356 23.83 -2.77 4.43
CA ARG A 356 25.05 -2.40 3.69
C ARG A 356 24.83 -1.25 2.74
N GLU A 357 23.77 -1.31 1.92
CA GLU A 357 23.43 -0.26 0.96
C GLU A 357 23.19 1.10 1.64
N LEU A 358 22.45 1.10 2.77
CA LEU A 358 22.22 2.31 3.55
C LEU A 358 23.53 2.85 4.14
N ILE A 359 24.38 2.00 4.70
CA ILE A 359 25.66 2.41 5.29
C ILE A 359 26.58 3.00 4.21
N GLU A 360 26.68 2.38 3.04
CA GLU A 360 27.43 2.89 1.89
C GLU A 360 26.92 4.27 1.47
N TYR A 361 25.61 4.43 1.27
CA TYR A 361 25.02 5.73 0.97
C TYR A 361 25.30 6.78 2.05
N LEU A 362 25.11 6.44 3.31
CA LEU A 362 25.39 7.35 4.44
C LEU A 362 26.88 7.72 4.52
N SER A 363 27.80 6.89 4.05
CA SER A 363 29.22 7.19 4.01
C SER A 363 29.56 8.30 3.01
N GLU A 364 28.80 8.43 1.94
CA GLU A 364 29.03 9.36 0.84
C GLU A 364 28.13 10.61 0.89
N CYS A 365 26.96 10.52 1.53
CA CYS A 365 25.98 11.60 1.56
C CYS A 365 26.47 12.84 2.32
N GLN A 366 25.83 13.99 2.07
CA GLN A 366 26.19 15.28 2.65
C GLN A 366 25.63 15.55 4.05
N VAL A 367 24.83 14.61 4.60
CA VAL A 367 24.27 14.72 5.94
C VAL A 367 25.39 14.91 6.99
N ARG A 368 25.28 15.96 7.80
CA ARG A 368 26.32 16.30 8.78
C ARG A 368 26.26 15.46 10.05
N HIS A 369 25.05 15.14 10.50
CA HIS A 369 24.82 14.41 11.74
C HIS A 369 23.89 13.21 11.51
N ILE A 370 24.36 12.05 11.88
CA ILE A 370 23.60 10.80 11.80
C ILE A 370 23.41 10.30 13.23
N ILE A 371 22.17 10.35 13.72
CA ILE A 371 21.81 9.90 15.05
C ILE A 371 21.18 8.51 14.93
N LEU A 372 21.87 7.52 15.46
CA LEU A 372 21.46 6.13 15.46
C LEU A 372 20.86 5.76 16.80
N MET A 373 19.67 5.15 16.83
CA MET A 373 18.94 4.87 18.06
C MET A 373 18.28 3.49 18.06
N GLU A 374 17.94 3.01 19.25
CA GLU A 374 17.27 1.74 19.49
C GLU A 374 18.01 0.52 18.90
N ALA A 375 17.29 -0.59 18.58
CA ALA A 375 17.89 -1.84 18.12
C ALA A 375 18.54 -1.72 16.74
N THR A 376 17.80 -1.15 15.77
CA THR A 376 18.30 -0.91 14.40
C THR A 376 19.52 -0.01 14.40
N GLY A 377 19.46 1.14 15.10
CA GLY A 377 20.57 2.07 15.14
C GLY A 377 21.82 1.48 15.81
N LYS A 378 21.66 0.71 16.88
CA LYS A 378 22.76 0.01 17.54
C LYS A 378 23.43 -1.01 16.60
N ARG A 379 22.65 -1.75 15.82
CA ARG A 379 23.16 -2.71 14.86
C ARG A 379 23.92 -2.02 13.72
N ILE A 380 23.34 -0.97 13.10
CA ILE A 380 24.01 -0.17 12.06
C ILE A 380 25.33 0.41 12.61
N TYR A 381 25.32 0.95 13.82
CA TYR A 381 26.53 1.48 14.47
C TYR A 381 27.63 0.40 14.61
N GLN A 382 27.27 -0.81 15.05
CA GLN A 382 28.19 -1.93 15.19
C GLN A 382 28.74 -2.39 13.83
N GLU A 383 27.92 -2.45 12.80
CA GLU A 383 28.33 -2.82 11.44
C GLU A 383 29.30 -1.78 10.85
N ILE A 384 29.03 -0.47 11.05
CA ILE A 384 29.97 0.61 10.68
C ILE A 384 31.33 0.42 11.37
N TYR A 385 31.33 0.22 12.68
CA TYR A 385 32.58 0.03 13.44
C TYR A 385 33.38 -1.21 13.02
N LYS A 386 32.70 -2.25 12.56
CA LYS A 386 33.33 -3.52 12.20
C LYS A 386 33.85 -3.53 10.75
N PHE A 387 33.08 -2.98 9.82
CA PHE A 387 33.32 -3.18 8.39
C PHE A 387 33.70 -1.90 7.62
N TYR A 388 33.47 -0.72 8.19
CA TYR A 388 33.69 0.58 7.56
C TYR A 388 34.55 1.49 8.44
N PRO A 389 35.84 1.17 8.64
CA PRO A 389 36.72 1.89 9.57
C PRO A 389 36.86 3.38 9.24
N GLU A 390 36.87 3.74 7.96
CA GLU A 390 36.93 5.11 7.47
C GLU A 390 35.68 5.95 7.82
N PHE A 391 34.55 5.29 8.08
CA PHE A 391 33.29 5.95 8.44
C PHE A 391 33.18 6.22 9.94
N LYS A 392 33.62 5.29 10.77
CA LYS A 392 33.47 5.39 12.23
C LYS A 392 34.23 6.54 12.89
N ASP A 393 35.28 7.04 12.24
CA ASP A 393 36.10 8.15 12.76
C ASP A 393 35.50 9.52 12.45
N ARG A 394 34.33 9.57 11.79
CA ARG A 394 33.63 10.81 11.48
C ARG A 394 32.84 11.31 12.70
N PRO A 395 33.03 12.57 13.11
CA PRO A 395 32.35 13.12 14.31
C PRO A 395 30.83 13.23 14.18
N ARG A 396 30.28 13.07 12.98
CA ARG A 396 28.85 13.15 12.68
C ARG A 396 28.03 11.94 13.14
N LEU A 397 28.66 10.83 13.56
CA LEU A 397 27.96 9.61 13.99
C LEU A 397 27.68 9.67 15.49
N ILE A 398 26.42 9.65 15.89
CA ILE A 398 25.96 9.80 17.28
C ILE A 398 25.04 8.62 17.63
N LEU A 399 25.30 7.98 18.76
CA LEU A 399 24.42 6.93 19.29
C LEU A 399 23.51 7.54 20.36
N ALA A 400 22.18 7.35 20.19
CA ALA A 400 21.16 7.74 21.15
C ALA A 400 20.45 6.49 21.71
N GLU A 401 19.88 6.58 22.91
CA GLU A 401 19.22 5.45 23.55
C GLU A 401 17.84 5.19 22.98
N HIS A 402 17.06 6.23 22.77
CA HIS A 402 15.68 6.21 22.29
C HIS A 402 15.35 7.51 21.54
N LEU A 403 14.15 7.61 20.98
CA LEU A 403 13.72 8.74 20.14
C LEU A 403 13.83 10.10 20.85
N GLU A 404 13.42 10.21 22.13
CA GLU A 404 13.48 11.47 22.88
C GLU A 404 14.93 11.94 23.07
N ASP A 405 15.87 11.03 23.38
CA ASP A 405 17.29 11.35 23.45
C ASP A 405 17.83 11.77 22.09
N GLY A 406 17.44 11.07 21.01
CA GLY A 406 17.81 11.42 19.66
C GLY A 406 17.33 12.81 19.24
N VAL A 407 16.07 13.14 19.49
CA VAL A 407 15.50 14.46 19.20
C VAL A 407 16.19 15.57 20.01
N ARG A 408 16.41 15.35 21.30
CA ARG A 408 17.12 16.31 22.13
C ARG A 408 18.53 16.63 21.60
N ARG A 409 19.29 15.60 21.24
CA ARG A 409 20.63 15.76 20.61
C ARG A 409 20.55 16.47 19.27
N ALA A 410 19.56 16.11 18.43
CA ALA A 410 19.34 16.78 17.14
C ALA A 410 19.11 18.29 17.33
N MET A 411 18.25 18.68 18.29
CA MET A 411 17.97 20.09 18.58
C MET A 411 19.21 20.89 19.03
N GLU A 412 20.19 20.22 19.66
CA GLU A 412 21.43 20.87 20.12
C GLU A 412 22.43 21.11 18.98
N ILE A 413 22.41 20.27 17.92
CA ILE A 413 23.47 20.22 16.89
C ILE A 413 23.04 20.66 15.51
N THR A 414 21.73 20.52 15.18
CA THR A 414 21.21 20.86 13.85
C THR A 414 21.30 22.37 13.62
N ARG A 415 21.75 22.73 12.43
CA ARG A 415 21.90 24.14 12.02
C ARG A 415 20.77 24.55 11.09
N PRO A 416 20.34 25.83 11.14
CA PRO A 416 19.47 26.41 10.14
C PRO A 416 20.07 26.29 8.74
N GLY A 417 19.24 25.99 7.71
CA GLY A 417 19.69 25.86 6.34
C GLY A 417 18.54 25.64 5.38
#